data_d79b87c75d6987e010d60fee61f676f0
#
_entry.id   d79b87c75d6987e010d60fee61f676f0
#
_cell.length_a   1.000
_cell.length_b   1.000
_cell.length_c   1.000
_cell.angle_alpha   90.00
_cell.angle_beta   90.00
_cell.angle_gamma   90.00
#
_symmetry.space_group_name_H-M   'P 1'
#
loop_
_entity.id
_entity.type
_entity.pdbx_description
1 polymer ?
#
loop_
_entity_poly.entity_id
_entity_poly.type
_entity_poly.pdbx_seq_one_letter_code
_entity_poly.pdbx_strand_id
1 'polypeptide(L)'
;SHQKIPLEKALRSTATGHAAGNNPLTAAAAGLLMLLGRLRSQVVDMEAMPLMTHVTREIEDFEGRALAAGADPQQAQVAKYVLCGTADDIVQNLPGTDRDVWVQYAMEARFFNRRTSGVGIFQEVEKALADPARCYDLLELMLICLQLGFEGQYRGAAGGDVDLQHTR
;
A
#
# COMPACT_ATOMS: atom_id res chain seq x y z
N SER A 1 19.13 15.64 13.65
CA SER A 1 18.74 14.35 14.24
C SER A 1 17.23 14.18 14.19
N HIS A 2 16.79 13.03 13.78
CA HIS A 2 15.37 12.73 13.68
C HIS A 2 14.90 12.05 14.96
N GLN A 3 13.87 12.59 15.55
CA GLN A 3 13.22 11.92 16.67
C GLN A 3 12.30 10.84 16.13
N LYS A 4 12.40 9.66 16.75
CA LYS A 4 11.50 8.56 16.43
C LYS A 4 10.13 8.86 16.99
N ILE A 5 9.09 8.64 16.18
CA ILE A 5 7.72 8.75 16.61
C ILE A 5 7.26 7.35 17.04
N PRO A 6 6.72 7.19 18.27
CA PRO A 6 6.17 5.91 18.68
C PRO A 6 5.06 5.44 17.73
N LEU A 7 5.01 4.15 17.49
CA LEU A 7 4.01 3.56 16.59
C LEU A 7 2.58 3.94 17.02
N GLU A 8 2.28 3.92 18.32
CA GLU A 8 0.97 4.29 18.83
C GLU A 8 0.56 5.71 18.43
N LYS A 9 1.51 6.65 18.47
CA LYS A 9 1.23 8.04 18.06
C LYS A 9 0.99 8.13 16.57
N ALA A 10 1.77 7.40 15.76
CA ALA A 10 1.57 7.36 14.32
C ALA A 10 0.20 6.78 13.97
N LEU A 11 -0.22 5.71 14.66
CA LEU A 11 -1.53 5.09 14.44
C LEU A 11 -2.67 6.04 14.82
N ARG A 12 -2.55 6.75 15.93
CA ARG A 12 -3.58 7.73 16.33
C ARG A 12 -3.70 8.86 15.31
N SER A 13 -2.59 9.28 14.74
CA SER A 13 -2.60 10.33 13.70
C SER A 13 -3.33 9.87 12.45
N THR A 14 -3.17 8.58 12.08
CA THR A 14 -3.89 8.03 10.92
C THR A 14 -5.36 7.81 11.21
N ALA A 15 -5.72 7.52 12.47
CA ALA A 15 -7.12 7.29 12.86
C ALA A 15 -7.98 8.54 12.68
N THR A 16 -7.40 9.73 12.72
CA THR A 16 -8.12 10.98 12.45
C THR A 16 -8.13 11.32 10.96
N GLY A 17 -7.37 10.59 10.15
CA GLY A 17 -7.35 10.79 8.71
C GLY A 17 -8.68 10.40 8.10
N HIS A 18 -9.06 11.11 7.09
CA HIS A 18 -10.29 10.85 6.39
C HIS A 18 -10.09 11.16 4.93
N ALA A 19 -10.63 10.33 4.11
CA ALA A 19 -10.66 10.59 2.71
C ALA A 19 -11.91 11.40 2.42
N ALA A 20 -11.70 12.58 1.92
CA ALA A 20 -12.76 13.39 1.38
C ALA A 20 -12.72 13.19 -0.11
N GLY A 21 -13.74 12.66 -0.69
CA GLY A 21 -13.79 12.49 -2.11
C GLY A 21 -14.70 11.37 -2.52
N ASN A 22 -14.89 11.25 -3.82
CA ASN A 22 -15.86 10.33 -4.39
C ASN A 22 -15.27 8.96 -4.75
N ASN A 23 -13.98 8.74 -4.44
CA ASN A 23 -13.32 7.48 -4.77
C ASN A 23 -13.47 6.49 -3.60
N PRO A 24 -14.33 5.48 -3.73
CA PRO A 24 -14.55 4.53 -2.64
C PRO A 24 -13.32 3.68 -2.32
N LEU A 25 -12.43 3.47 -3.28
CA LEU A 25 -11.22 2.69 -3.05
C LEU A 25 -10.21 3.47 -2.20
N THR A 26 -9.92 4.72 -2.56
CA THR A 26 -9.00 5.53 -1.77
C THR A 26 -9.58 5.88 -0.41
N ALA A 27 -10.88 6.11 -0.32
CA ALA A 27 -11.55 6.34 0.95
C ALA A 27 -11.40 5.14 1.89
N ALA A 28 -11.65 3.94 1.39
CA ALA A 28 -11.54 2.71 2.19
C ALA A 28 -10.10 2.41 2.60
N ALA A 29 -9.12 2.85 1.83
CA ALA A 29 -7.69 2.63 2.08
C ALA A 29 -7.02 3.76 2.85
N ALA A 30 -7.72 4.85 3.16
CA ALA A 30 -7.12 6.08 3.65
C ALA A 30 -6.23 5.88 4.88
N GLY A 31 -6.70 5.12 5.87
CA GLY A 31 -5.94 4.87 7.09
C GLY A 31 -4.62 4.17 6.81
N LEU A 32 -4.65 3.15 5.96
CA LEU A 32 -3.44 2.42 5.58
C LEU A 32 -2.49 3.29 4.77
N LEU A 33 -3.00 4.04 3.80
CA LEU A 33 -2.18 4.92 2.97
C LEU A 33 -1.49 6.00 3.81
N MET A 34 -2.19 6.58 4.76
CA MET A 34 -1.62 7.58 5.66
C MET A 34 -0.53 6.96 6.55
N LEU A 35 -0.76 5.76 7.07
CA LEU A 35 0.24 5.06 7.86
C LEU A 35 1.50 4.79 7.03
N LEU A 36 1.36 4.27 5.83
CA LEU A 36 2.50 3.99 4.95
C LEU A 36 3.27 5.28 4.61
N GLY A 37 2.56 6.38 4.36
CA GLY A 37 3.19 7.67 4.13
C GLY A 37 4.00 8.16 5.33
N ARG A 38 3.49 7.99 6.54
CA ARG A 38 4.20 8.36 7.77
C ARG A 38 5.42 7.48 8.02
N LEU A 39 5.30 6.18 7.79
CA LEU A 39 6.43 5.27 7.92
C LEU A 39 7.54 5.64 6.95
N ARG A 40 7.19 6.09 5.76
CA ARG A 40 8.14 6.46 4.73
C ARG A 40 8.81 7.80 5.01
N SER A 41 8.07 8.80 5.48
CA SER A 41 8.56 10.17 5.64
C SER A 41 9.07 10.50 7.04
N GLN A 42 8.73 9.71 8.03
CA GLN A 42 9.07 9.95 9.43
C GLN A 42 9.72 8.71 10.03
N VAL A 43 10.62 8.93 11.01
CA VAL A 43 11.18 7.82 11.76
C VAL A 43 10.18 7.44 12.84
N VAL A 44 9.64 6.24 12.75
CA VAL A 44 8.66 5.69 13.67
C VAL A 44 9.30 4.54 14.44
N ASP A 45 9.06 4.46 15.75
CA ASP A 45 9.47 3.28 16.50
C ASP A 45 8.65 2.10 16.02
N MET A 46 9.33 1.17 15.33
CA MET A 46 8.66 0.03 14.73
C MET A 46 8.99 -1.25 15.47
N GLU A 47 7.93 -1.83 16.00
CA GLU A 47 7.96 -3.23 16.39
C GLU A 47 7.22 -3.98 15.30
N ALA A 48 7.85 -5.02 14.76
CA ALA A 48 7.33 -5.72 13.59
C ALA A 48 5.94 -6.31 13.83
N MET A 49 5.72 -6.95 14.97
CA MET A 49 4.45 -7.63 15.21
C MET A 49 3.26 -6.69 15.40
N PRO A 50 3.35 -5.62 16.23
CA PRO A 50 2.25 -4.65 16.30
C PRO A 50 1.95 -3.98 14.97
N LEU A 51 2.97 -3.61 14.21
CA LEU A 51 2.80 -3.01 12.88
C LEU A 51 2.10 -4.00 11.94
N MET A 52 2.55 -5.24 11.91
CA MET A 52 1.97 -6.29 11.07
C MET A 52 0.50 -6.54 11.44
N THR A 53 0.19 -6.59 12.72
CA THR A 53 -1.19 -6.79 13.19
C THR A 53 -2.08 -5.65 12.71
N HIS A 54 -1.60 -4.42 12.81
CA HIS A 54 -2.38 -3.26 12.37
C HIS A 54 -2.59 -3.26 10.85
N VAL A 55 -1.53 -3.49 10.09
CA VAL A 55 -1.61 -3.52 8.62
C VAL A 55 -2.53 -4.66 8.16
N THR A 56 -2.42 -5.83 8.78
CA THR A 56 -3.29 -6.98 8.48
C THR A 56 -4.75 -6.61 8.68
N ARG A 57 -5.08 -5.97 9.80
CA ARG A 57 -6.46 -5.57 10.09
C ARG A 57 -6.98 -4.56 9.08
N GLU A 58 -6.16 -3.57 8.71
CA GLU A 58 -6.54 -2.58 7.71
C GLU A 58 -6.86 -3.23 6.37
N ILE A 59 -6.07 -4.22 5.97
CA ILE A 59 -6.30 -4.94 4.71
C ILE A 59 -7.53 -5.85 4.81
N GLU A 60 -7.70 -6.54 5.93
CA GLU A 60 -8.91 -7.37 6.15
C GLU A 60 -10.19 -6.56 6.01
N ASP A 61 -10.21 -5.35 6.55
CA ASP A 61 -11.40 -4.51 6.57
C ASP A 61 -11.59 -3.70 5.30
N PHE A 62 -10.56 -3.58 4.48
CA PHE A 62 -10.58 -2.72 3.30
C PHE A 62 -11.70 -3.08 2.33
N GLU A 63 -11.81 -4.34 1.99
CA GLU A 63 -12.77 -4.77 0.96
C GLU A 63 -14.21 -4.49 1.39
N GLY A 64 -14.54 -4.77 2.64
CA GLY A 64 -15.87 -4.48 3.18
C GLY A 64 -16.19 -2.99 3.15
N ARG A 65 -15.21 -2.15 3.53
CA ARG A 65 -15.38 -0.70 3.48
C ARG A 65 -15.55 -0.19 2.05
N ALA A 66 -14.75 -0.71 1.12
CA ALA A 66 -14.82 -0.32 -0.29
C ALA A 66 -16.17 -0.68 -0.90
N LEU A 67 -16.63 -1.91 -0.67
CA LEU A 67 -17.93 -2.37 -1.18
C LEU A 67 -19.09 -1.57 -0.58
N ALA A 68 -19.03 -1.29 0.73
CA ALA A 68 -20.05 -0.47 1.39
C ALA A 68 -20.10 0.94 0.84
N ALA A 69 -18.97 1.46 0.35
CA ALA A 69 -18.88 2.78 -0.27
C ALA A 69 -19.21 2.78 -1.77
N GLY A 70 -19.56 1.64 -2.33
CA GLY A 70 -20.01 1.54 -3.72
C GLY A 70 -18.93 1.12 -4.72
N ALA A 71 -17.79 0.63 -4.27
CA ALA A 71 -16.76 0.17 -5.19
C ALA A 71 -17.19 -1.04 -6.00
N ASP A 72 -16.70 -1.12 -7.24
CA ASP A 72 -16.85 -2.32 -8.04
C ASP A 72 -16.11 -3.49 -7.38
N PRO A 73 -16.74 -4.66 -7.18
CA PRO A 73 -16.12 -5.78 -6.48
C PRO A 73 -14.81 -6.26 -7.10
N GLN A 74 -14.73 -6.30 -8.42
CA GLN A 74 -13.51 -6.73 -9.10
C GLN A 74 -12.38 -5.72 -8.88
N GLN A 75 -12.68 -4.44 -8.98
CA GLN A 75 -11.70 -3.40 -8.72
C GLN A 75 -11.26 -3.38 -7.25
N ALA A 76 -12.17 -3.69 -6.32
CA ALA A 76 -11.82 -3.81 -4.91
C ALA A 76 -10.82 -4.94 -4.68
N GLN A 77 -10.95 -6.07 -5.37
CA GLN A 77 -9.99 -7.17 -5.28
C GLN A 77 -8.61 -6.78 -5.82
N VAL A 78 -8.57 -6.13 -6.97
CA VAL A 78 -7.31 -5.64 -7.54
C VAL A 78 -6.68 -4.62 -6.59
N ALA A 79 -7.47 -3.70 -6.06
CA ALA A 79 -7.02 -2.70 -5.10
C ALA A 79 -6.42 -3.34 -3.85
N LYS A 80 -7.06 -4.38 -3.31
CA LYS A 80 -6.56 -5.13 -2.17
C LYS A 80 -5.18 -5.73 -2.47
N TYR A 81 -5.01 -6.32 -3.63
CA TYR A 81 -3.72 -6.85 -4.08
C TYR A 81 -2.65 -5.75 -4.16
N VAL A 82 -3.00 -4.61 -4.74
CA VAL A 82 -2.10 -3.46 -4.84
C VAL A 82 -1.69 -2.97 -3.45
N LEU A 83 -2.62 -2.89 -2.51
CA LEU A 83 -2.34 -2.47 -1.14
C LEU A 83 -1.43 -3.45 -0.42
N CYS A 84 -1.68 -4.76 -0.58
CA CYS A 84 -0.81 -5.79 0.00
C CYS A 84 0.63 -5.65 -0.49
N GLY A 85 0.81 -5.58 -1.80
CA GLY A 85 2.15 -5.46 -2.38
C GLY A 85 2.84 -4.16 -2.03
N THR A 86 2.10 -3.06 -1.96
CA THR A 86 2.64 -1.76 -1.57
C THR A 86 3.11 -1.78 -0.12
N ALA A 87 2.29 -2.31 0.78
CA ALA A 87 2.67 -2.42 2.19
C ALA A 87 3.91 -3.29 2.37
N ASP A 88 3.94 -4.45 1.72
CA ASP A 88 5.08 -5.35 1.80
C ASP A 88 6.36 -4.68 1.29
N ASP A 89 6.29 -4.04 0.14
CA ASP A 89 7.46 -3.41 -0.50
C ASP A 89 8.00 -2.26 0.36
N ILE A 90 7.12 -1.40 0.85
CA ILE A 90 7.53 -0.25 1.67
C ILE A 90 8.11 -0.72 3.00
N VAL A 91 7.39 -1.58 3.73
CA VAL A 91 7.82 -1.98 5.08
C VAL A 91 9.11 -2.79 5.04
N GLN A 92 9.25 -3.72 4.11
CA GLN A 92 10.46 -4.54 3.99
C GLN A 92 11.72 -3.71 3.71
N ASN A 93 11.57 -2.53 3.14
CA ASN A 93 12.69 -1.70 2.74
C ASN A 93 12.90 -0.47 3.63
N LEU A 94 12.20 -0.39 4.76
CA LEU A 94 12.40 0.69 5.72
C LEU A 94 13.60 0.38 6.63
N PRO A 95 14.40 1.40 6.99
CA PRO A 95 15.47 1.21 7.98
C PRO A 95 14.90 0.76 9.33
N GLY A 96 15.58 -0.16 9.99
CA GLY A 96 15.18 -0.64 11.31
C GLY A 96 14.06 -1.68 11.33
N THR A 97 13.54 -2.07 10.18
CA THR A 97 12.53 -3.11 10.08
C THR A 97 13.17 -4.48 10.25
N ASP A 98 12.52 -5.37 11.01
CA ASP A 98 12.87 -6.79 11.00
C ASP A 98 12.29 -7.41 9.70
N ARG A 99 13.08 -7.32 8.66
CA ARG A 99 12.67 -7.75 7.32
C ARG A 99 12.35 -9.24 7.27
N ASP A 100 13.12 -10.06 7.98
CA ASP A 100 12.92 -11.52 7.96
C ASP A 100 11.55 -11.88 8.53
N VAL A 101 11.14 -11.23 9.61
CA VAL A 101 9.81 -11.43 10.18
C VAL A 101 8.73 -11.00 9.19
N TRP A 102 8.87 -9.83 8.57
CA TRP A 102 7.86 -9.36 7.62
C TRP A 102 7.76 -10.25 6.40
N VAL A 103 8.91 -10.65 5.81
CA VAL A 103 8.92 -11.54 4.63
C VAL A 103 8.19 -12.85 4.92
N GLN A 104 8.35 -13.39 6.14
CA GLN A 104 7.71 -14.64 6.54
C GLN A 104 6.18 -14.52 6.56
N TYR A 105 5.65 -13.35 6.90
CA TYR A 105 4.21 -13.12 7.07
C TYR A 105 3.69 -12.01 6.15
N ALA A 106 4.30 -11.84 4.99
CA ALA A 106 3.96 -10.76 4.06
C ALA A 106 2.48 -10.77 3.70
N MET A 107 1.94 -9.57 3.47
CA MET A 107 0.50 -9.38 3.25
C MET A 107 0.02 -10.08 1.98
N GLU A 108 0.77 -9.99 0.90
CA GLU A 108 0.38 -10.66 -0.34
C GLU A 108 0.33 -12.18 -0.17
N ALA A 109 1.32 -12.75 0.51
CA ALA A 109 1.33 -14.17 0.79
C ALA A 109 0.13 -14.59 1.65
N ARG A 110 -0.23 -13.78 2.64
CA ARG A 110 -1.33 -14.04 3.55
C ARG A 110 -2.68 -13.99 2.86
N PHE A 111 -2.93 -12.96 2.05
CA PHE A 111 -4.26 -12.73 1.47
C PHE A 111 -4.45 -13.33 0.09
N PHE A 112 -3.38 -13.55 -0.65
CA PHE A 112 -3.43 -14.04 -2.03
C PHE A 112 -2.61 -15.29 -2.27
N ASN A 113 -1.87 -15.76 -1.27
CA ASN A 113 -1.06 -16.98 -1.34
C ASN A 113 -0.08 -16.98 -2.52
N ARG A 114 0.53 -15.84 -2.78
CA ARG A 114 1.53 -15.69 -3.84
C ARG A 114 2.48 -14.54 -3.51
N ARG A 115 3.57 -14.43 -4.29
CA ARG A 115 4.60 -13.40 -4.10
C ARG A 115 4.98 -12.81 -5.45
N THR A 116 4.00 -12.18 -6.10
CA THR A 116 4.14 -11.71 -7.49
C THR A 116 3.99 -10.20 -7.62
N SER A 117 3.70 -9.47 -6.54
CA SER A 117 3.31 -8.06 -6.59
C SER A 117 4.41 -7.16 -7.19
N GLY A 118 5.68 -7.53 -7.06
CA GLY A 118 6.78 -6.76 -7.65
C GLY A 118 6.63 -6.55 -9.16
N VAL A 119 6.04 -7.51 -9.85
CA VAL A 119 5.72 -7.45 -11.27
C VAL A 119 4.22 -7.30 -11.48
N GLY A 120 3.43 -8.02 -10.71
CA GLY A 120 1.98 -8.13 -10.89
C GLY A 120 1.24 -6.81 -10.74
N ILE A 121 1.68 -5.92 -9.85
CA ILE A 121 1.06 -4.60 -9.70
C ILE A 121 1.20 -3.79 -10.99
N PHE A 122 2.38 -3.79 -11.62
CA PHE A 122 2.57 -3.07 -12.87
C PHE A 122 1.72 -3.65 -14.00
N GLN A 123 1.52 -4.96 -14.01
CA GLN A 123 0.61 -5.60 -14.95
C GLN A 123 -0.84 -5.14 -14.73
N GLU A 124 -1.26 -5.00 -13.48
CA GLU A 124 -2.58 -4.48 -13.16
C GLU A 124 -2.75 -3.01 -13.56
N VAL A 125 -1.68 -2.20 -13.43
CA VAL A 125 -1.68 -0.83 -13.93
C VAL A 125 -1.92 -0.81 -15.44
N GLU A 126 -1.23 -1.65 -16.21
CA GLU A 126 -1.42 -1.73 -17.65
C GLU A 126 -2.84 -2.11 -18.02
N LYS A 127 -3.42 -3.10 -17.32
CA LYS A 127 -4.82 -3.50 -17.54
C LYS A 127 -5.78 -2.35 -17.28
N ALA A 128 -5.57 -1.60 -16.19
CA ALA A 128 -6.42 -0.47 -15.85
C ALA A 128 -6.31 0.67 -16.87
N LEU A 129 -5.10 0.89 -17.40
CA LEU A 129 -4.87 1.90 -18.42
C LEU A 129 -5.53 1.57 -19.76
N ALA A 130 -5.90 0.31 -19.98
CA ALA A 130 -6.65 -0.07 -21.20
C ALA A 130 -8.08 0.45 -21.19
N ASP A 131 -8.64 0.78 -20.01
CA ASP A 131 -9.98 1.38 -19.88
C ASP A 131 -9.96 2.41 -18.76
N PRO A 132 -9.31 3.56 -18.98
CA PRO A 132 -9.07 4.51 -17.90
C PRO A 132 -10.34 5.17 -17.35
N ALA A 133 -11.37 5.32 -18.14
CA ALA A 133 -12.62 5.91 -17.66
C ALA A 133 -13.28 5.00 -16.62
N ARG A 134 -13.37 3.70 -16.91
CA ARG A 134 -13.95 2.72 -16.00
C ARG A 134 -13.06 2.51 -14.76
N CYS A 135 -11.75 2.53 -14.92
CA CYS A 135 -10.79 2.21 -13.90
C CYS A 135 -10.19 3.45 -13.22
N TYR A 136 -10.84 4.60 -13.35
CA TYR A 136 -10.31 5.86 -12.83
C TYR A 136 -9.97 5.79 -11.34
N ASP A 137 -10.90 5.26 -10.53
CA ASP A 137 -10.70 5.17 -9.08
C ASP A 137 -9.53 4.23 -8.73
N LEU A 138 -9.44 3.12 -9.43
CA LEU A 138 -8.34 2.18 -9.25
C LEU A 138 -7.00 2.78 -9.66
N LEU A 139 -6.97 3.48 -10.79
CA LEU A 139 -5.75 4.16 -11.26
C LEU A 139 -5.29 5.24 -10.28
N GLU A 140 -6.22 5.97 -9.68
CA GLU A 140 -5.88 6.98 -8.67
C GLU A 140 -5.24 6.33 -7.46
N LEU A 141 -5.78 5.21 -6.97
CA LEU A 141 -5.17 4.47 -5.88
C LEU A 141 -3.78 3.97 -6.25
N MET A 142 -3.63 3.41 -7.44
CA MET A 142 -2.33 2.93 -7.93
C MET A 142 -1.30 4.05 -7.98
N LEU A 143 -1.70 5.24 -8.46
CA LEU A 143 -0.82 6.40 -8.51
C LEU A 143 -0.37 6.81 -7.10
N ILE A 144 -1.28 6.82 -6.14
CA ILE A 144 -0.94 7.13 -4.75
C ILE A 144 0.10 6.12 -4.22
N CYS A 145 -0.07 4.84 -4.50
CA CYS A 145 0.89 3.82 -4.06
C CYS A 145 2.28 4.04 -4.68
N LEU A 146 2.35 4.41 -5.96
CA LEU A 146 3.62 4.75 -6.59
C LEU A 146 4.26 5.99 -5.94
N GLN A 147 3.46 6.99 -5.64
CA GLN A 147 3.93 8.22 -4.98
C GLN A 147 4.40 7.95 -3.55
N LEU A 148 3.78 6.98 -2.86
CA LEU A 148 4.21 6.55 -1.53
C LEU A 148 5.53 5.80 -1.54
N GLY A 149 5.98 5.32 -2.70
CA GLY A 149 7.28 4.71 -2.83
C GLY A 149 7.29 3.24 -3.22
N PHE A 150 6.16 2.71 -3.71
CA PHE A 150 6.18 1.37 -4.28
C PHE A 150 7.10 1.34 -5.51
N GLU A 151 8.08 0.46 -5.50
CA GLU A 151 9.02 0.27 -6.60
C GLU A 151 9.00 -1.14 -7.18
N GLY A 152 8.66 -2.13 -6.35
CA GLY A 152 8.54 -3.51 -6.78
C GLY A 152 9.77 -4.03 -7.48
N GLN A 153 9.59 -4.51 -8.70
CA GLN A 153 10.67 -5.08 -9.52
C GLN A 153 11.79 -4.10 -9.83
N TYR A 154 11.55 -2.79 -9.75
CA TYR A 154 12.55 -1.77 -10.05
C TYR A 154 13.41 -1.39 -8.85
N ARG A 155 13.11 -1.90 -7.67
CA ARG A 155 13.84 -1.55 -6.45
C ARG A 155 15.27 -2.08 -6.52
N GLY A 156 16.24 -1.18 -6.34
CA GLY A 156 17.66 -1.53 -6.36
C GLY A 156 18.24 -1.82 -7.74
N ALA A 157 17.42 -1.76 -8.80
CA ALA A 157 17.92 -1.96 -10.16
C ALA A 157 18.62 -0.69 -10.67
N ALA A 158 19.66 -0.88 -11.50
CA ALA A 158 20.31 0.25 -12.15
C ALA A 158 19.30 0.93 -13.09
N GLY A 159 19.07 2.23 -12.90
CA GLY A 159 18.10 2.97 -13.68
C GLY A 159 16.64 2.74 -13.26
N GLY A 160 16.41 2.07 -12.13
CA GLY A 160 15.06 1.77 -11.66
C GLY A 160 14.19 3.00 -11.49
N ASP A 161 14.75 4.10 -10.97
CA ASP A 161 14.01 5.35 -10.80
C ASP A 161 13.53 5.93 -12.14
N VAL A 162 14.37 5.82 -13.16
CA VAL A 162 14.02 6.29 -14.51
C VAL A 162 12.87 5.45 -15.08
N ASP A 163 12.97 4.13 -14.99
CA ASP A 163 11.93 3.23 -15.46
C ASP A 163 10.61 3.45 -14.74
N LEU A 164 10.67 3.66 -13.43
CA LEU A 164 9.49 3.92 -12.62
C LEU A 164 8.84 5.25 -12.99
N GLN A 165 9.61 6.28 -13.28
CA GLN A 165 9.08 7.55 -13.75
C GLN A 165 8.34 7.42 -15.08
N HIS A 166 8.80 6.57 -15.98
CA HIS A 166 8.10 6.30 -17.22
C HIS A 166 6.78 5.55 -17.00
N THR A 167 6.69 4.77 -15.96
CA THR A 167 5.46 4.05 -15.59
C THR A 167 4.39 5.00 -15.02
N ARG A 168 4.84 6.01 -14.30
CA ARG A 168 3.93 7.01 -13.71
C ARG A 168 3.28 7.86 -14.83
#